data_026cc16bdba72dd09224d5bceb71fd68
#
_entry.id   026cc16bdba72dd09224d5bceb71fd68
#
_cell.length_a   1.000
_cell.length_b   1.000
_cell.length_c   1.000
_cell.angle_alpha   90.00
_cell.angle_beta   90.00
_cell.angle_gamma   90.00
#
_symmetry.space_group_name_H-M   'P 1'
#
loop_
_entity.id
_entity.type
_entity.pdbx_description
1 polymer ?
#
loop_
_entity_poly.entity_id
_entity_poly.type
_entity_poly.pdbx_seq_one_letter_code
_entity_poly.pdbx_strand_id
1 'polypeptide(L)'
;MKILRKTTPVRIVSSIVDHLDMSSVNKLYNGMGRCPYHPRMMLKVIIYAYMNNIYSCRRIEQLLLRDIHFIWLAGYEKPDFITINRFRNRLKDEINNIFTQLVLVLATKGYVSLDVEYVDGTKIESKSNKYTFVWRKTVERNRARLIDKVKALLAQVDDCIAQDNTKTDETVEFTPSQLAEISA
;
A
#
# COMPACT_ATOMS: atom_id res chain seq x y z
N MET A 1 -21.98 -22.74 22.54
CA MET A 1 -21.87 -21.33 22.94
C MET A 1 -22.96 -20.48 22.25
N LYS A 2 -24.07 -20.16 23.00
CA LYS A 2 -25.28 -19.50 22.46
C LYS A 2 -25.26 -17.96 22.65
N ILE A 3 -24.09 -17.32 22.67
CA ILE A 3 -23.96 -15.91 23.04
C ILE A 3 -24.47 -14.97 21.94
N LEU A 4 -24.47 -15.38 20.67
CA LEU A 4 -24.90 -14.56 19.54
C LEU A 4 -26.23 -15.06 18.98
N ARG A 5 -27.19 -14.13 18.77
CA ARG A 5 -28.49 -14.46 18.13
C ARG A 5 -28.27 -14.90 16.68
N LYS A 6 -29.15 -15.76 16.14
CA LYS A 6 -29.04 -16.30 14.78
C LYS A 6 -28.98 -15.22 13.67
N THR A 7 -29.63 -14.08 13.89
CA THR A 7 -29.74 -12.95 12.96
C THR A 7 -28.64 -11.89 13.11
N THR A 8 -27.61 -12.16 13.91
CA THR A 8 -26.52 -11.19 14.11
C THR A 8 -25.69 -11.04 12.82
N PRO A 9 -25.34 -9.80 12.39
CA PRO A 9 -24.57 -9.56 11.16
C PRO A 9 -23.30 -10.41 11.04
N VAL A 10 -22.61 -10.65 12.15
CA VAL A 10 -21.41 -11.49 12.20
C VAL A 10 -21.67 -12.93 11.74
N ARG A 11 -22.83 -13.50 12.01
CA ARG A 11 -23.20 -14.85 11.55
C ARG A 11 -23.54 -14.87 10.05
N ILE A 12 -24.14 -13.80 9.56
CA ILE A 12 -24.43 -13.64 8.13
C ILE A 12 -23.11 -13.59 7.36
N VAL A 13 -22.15 -12.76 7.79
CA VAL A 13 -20.82 -12.70 7.19
C VAL A 13 -20.13 -14.07 7.24
N SER A 14 -20.15 -14.75 8.37
CA SER A 14 -19.58 -16.09 8.47
C SER A 14 -20.21 -17.06 7.47
N SER A 15 -21.55 -17.10 7.41
CA SER A 15 -22.28 -17.98 6.50
C SER A 15 -21.98 -17.66 5.03
N ILE A 16 -21.90 -16.39 4.65
CA ILE A 16 -21.60 -15.99 3.27
C ILE A 16 -20.19 -16.46 2.91
N VAL A 17 -19.19 -16.17 3.73
CA VAL A 17 -17.79 -16.55 3.45
C VAL A 17 -17.60 -18.07 3.43
N ASP A 18 -18.43 -18.83 4.18
CA ASP A 18 -18.39 -20.30 4.16
C ASP A 18 -18.84 -20.87 2.81
N HIS A 19 -19.64 -20.14 2.02
CA HIS A 19 -20.08 -20.54 0.68
C HIS A 19 -19.11 -20.13 -0.44
N LEU A 20 -18.08 -19.32 -0.15
CA LEU A 20 -17.09 -18.91 -1.14
C LEU A 20 -16.12 -20.05 -1.47
N ASP A 21 -15.76 -20.20 -2.73
CA ASP A 21 -14.65 -21.05 -3.14
C ASP A 21 -13.32 -20.42 -2.77
N MET A 22 -12.58 -21.05 -1.89
CA MET A 22 -11.28 -20.60 -1.40
C MET A 22 -10.10 -21.32 -2.07
N SER A 23 -10.34 -22.07 -3.13
CA SER A 23 -9.32 -22.92 -3.77
C SER A 23 -8.12 -22.10 -4.26
N SER A 24 -8.34 -20.91 -4.86
CA SER A 24 -7.30 -20.00 -5.32
C SER A 24 -6.51 -19.43 -4.15
N VAL A 25 -7.22 -19.00 -3.10
CA VAL A 25 -6.59 -18.44 -1.89
C VAL A 25 -5.78 -19.49 -1.15
N ASN A 26 -6.28 -20.73 -1.04
CA ASN A 26 -5.57 -21.82 -0.38
C ASN A 26 -4.24 -22.16 -1.07
N LYS A 27 -4.16 -22.05 -2.39
CA LYS A 27 -2.92 -22.24 -3.17
C LYS A 27 -1.81 -21.27 -2.75
N LEU A 28 -2.17 -20.06 -2.30
CA LEU A 28 -1.21 -19.06 -1.83
C LEU A 28 -0.53 -19.44 -0.49
N TYR A 29 -1.04 -20.51 0.17
CA TYR A 29 -0.58 -20.97 1.48
C TYR A 29 0.07 -22.37 1.45
N ASN A 30 0.26 -22.94 0.27
CA ASN A 30 0.96 -24.21 0.07
C ASN A 30 2.48 -24.03 0.18
N GLY A 31 2.99 -23.68 1.35
CA GLY A 31 4.42 -23.46 1.58
C GLY A 31 4.91 -24.10 2.88
N MET A 32 6.19 -24.50 2.92
CA MET A 32 6.87 -24.90 4.16
C MET A 32 6.98 -23.69 5.11
N GLY A 33 6.70 -23.89 6.38
CA GLY A 33 6.82 -22.88 7.41
C GLY A 33 5.89 -23.10 8.60
N ARG A 34 5.86 -22.13 9.51
CA ARG A 34 4.92 -22.11 10.64
C ARG A 34 3.49 -22.18 10.11
N CYS A 35 2.65 -23.04 10.74
CA CYS A 35 1.25 -23.21 10.40
C CYS A 35 0.56 -21.83 10.33
N PRO A 36 0.10 -21.40 9.15
CA PRO A 36 -0.56 -20.11 9.01
C PRO A 36 -1.96 -20.16 9.61
N TYR A 37 -2.49 -19.01 9.99
CA TYR A 37 -3.90 -18.88 10.31
C TYR A 37 -4.76 -19.29 9.11
N HIS A 38 -5.92 -19.92 9.38
CA HIS A 38 -6.77 -20.42 8.30
C HIS A 38 -7.27 -19.27 7.41
N PRO A 39 -7.05 -19.30 6.07
CA PRO A 39 -7.37 -18.19 5.19
C PRO A 39 -8.83 -17.76 5.23
N ARG A 40 -9.76 -18.71 5.33
CA ARG A 40 -11.20 -18.45 5.46
C ARG A 40 -11.53 -17.65 6.71
N MET A 41 -10.91 -17.99 7.85
CA MET A 41 -11.07 -17.23 9.09
C MET A 41 -10.58 -15.81 8.95
N MET A 42 -9.38 -15.62 8.39
CA MET A 42 -8.81 -14.29 8.13
C MET A 42 -9.70 -13.45 7.21
N LEU A 43 -10.28 -14.06 6.18
CA LEU A 43 -11.21 -13.40 5.28
C LEU A 43 -12.49 -12.96 6.00
N LYS A 44 -13.08 -13.80 6.85
CA LYS A 44 -14.25 -13.45 7.68
C LYS A 44 -13.98 -12.22 8.54
N VAL A 45 -12.83 -12.18 9.20
CA VAL A 45 -12.41 -11.07 10.07
C VAL A 45 -12.28 -9.77 9.26
N ILE A 46 -11.64 -9.81 8.10
CA ILE A 46 -11.43 -8.62 7.26
C ILE A 46 -12.76 -8.11 6.70
N ILE A 47 -13.61 -8.98 6.14
CA ILE A 47 -14.91 -8.57 5.59
C ILE A 47 -15.77 -7.95 6.69
N TYR A 48 -15.82 -8.57 7.87
CA TYR A 48 -16.57 -8.02 9.00
C TYR A 48 -16.02 -6.68 9.50
N ALA A 49 -14.69 -6.53 9.52
CA ALA A 49 -14.06 -5.26 9.87
C ALA A 49 -14.44 -4.14 8.87
N TYR A 50 -14.36 -4.42 7.59
CA TYR A 50 -14.69 -3.45 6.54
C TYR A 50 -16.17 -3.08 6.53
N MET A 51 -17.06 -4.03 6.81
CA MET A 51 -18.49 -3.76 6.99
C MET A 51 -18.76 -2.79 8.16
N ASN A 52 -17.90 -2.77 9.17
CA ASN A 52 -17.95 -1.85 10.30
C ASN A 52 -17.05 -0.60 10.10
N ASN A 53 -16.60 -0.29 8.88
CA ASN A 53 -15.70 0.83 8.56
C ASN A 53 -14.35 0.80 9.30
N ILE A 54 -13.84 -0.41 9.61
CA ILE A 54 -12.57 -0.61 10.31
C ILE A 54 -11.53 -1.13 9.31
N TYR A 55 -10.65 -0.24 8.82
CA TYR A 55 -9.64 -0.55 7.80
C TYR A 55 -8.23 -0.74 8.36
N SER A 56 -7.97 -0.27 9.58
CA SER A 56 -6.66 -0.36 10.22
C SER A 56 -6.39 -1.75 10.78
N CYS A 57 -5.32 -2.41 10.33
CA CYS A 57 -4.94 -3.74 10.82
C CYS A 57 -4.63 -3.75 12.33
N ARG A 58 -4.05 -2.67 12.87
CA ARG A 58 -3.81 -2.54 14.31
C ARG A 58 -5.11 -2.46 15.11
N ARG A 59 -6.13 -1.77 14.57
CA ARG A 59 -7.44 -1.72 15.21
C ARG A 59 -8.15 -3.07 15.14
N ILE A 60 -8.01 -3.81 14.04
CA ILE A 60 -8.56 -5.17 13.91
C ILE A 60 -7.92 -6.10 14.95
N GLU A 61 -6.61 -6.06 15.13
CA GLU A 61 -5.90 -6.81 16.18
C GLU A 61 -6.46 -6.50 17.58
N GLN A 62 -6.65 -5.22 17.91
CA GLN A 62 -7.25 -4.82 19.20
C GLN A 62 -8.66 -5.38 19.39
N LEU A 63 -9.48 -5.41 18.31
CA LEU A 63 -10.84 -5.94 18.36
C LEU A 63 -10.85 -7.46 18.50
N LEU A 64 -9.90 -8.17 17.93
CA LEU A 64 -9.71 -9.61 18.13
C LEU A 64 -9.42 -9.98 19.60
N LEU A 65 -8.99 -9.01 20.41
CA LEU A 65 -8.74 -9.21 21.86
C LEU A 65 -9.94 -8.80 22.72
N ARG A 66 -10.83 -7.91 22.24
CA ARG A 66 -11.83 -7.24 23.08
C ARG A 66 -13.26 -7.39 22.62
N ASP A 67 -13.49 -7.53 21.30
CA ASP A 67 -14.83 -7.60 20.73
C ASP A 67 -15.26 -9.05 20.53
N ILE A 68 -16.42 -9.38 21.11
CA ILE A 68 -16.95 -10.76 21.08
C ILE A 68 -17.26 -11.26 19.67
N HIS A 69 -17.63 -10.38 18.73
CA HIS A 69 -17.92 -10.75 17.37
C HIS A 69 -16.64 -11.13 16.61
N PHE A 70 -15.57 -10.35 16.80
CA PHE A 70 -14.26 -10.63 16.22
C PHE A 70 -13.63 -11.87 16.82
N ILE A 71 -13.72 -12.05 18.15
CA ILE A 71 -13.23 -13.23 18.86
C ILE A 71 -13.96 -14.48 18.35
N TRP A 72 -15.28 -14.39 18.17
CA TRP A 72 -16.07 -15.50 17.65
C TRP A 72 -15.72 -15.87 16.19
N LEU A 73 -15.55 -14.86 15.29
CA LEU A 73 -15.16 -15.08 13.91
C LEU A 73 -13.78 -15.72 13.78
N ALA A 74 -12.86 -15.31 14.63
CA ALA A 74 -11.48 -15.79 14.66
C ALA A 74 -11.36 -17.17 15.36
N GLY A 75 -12.42 -17.71 15.95
CA GLY A 75 -12.35 -18.95 16.70
C GLY A 75 -11.37 -18.90 17.88
N TYR A 76 -11.27 -17.71 18.53
CA TYR A 76 -10.30 -17.40 19.61
C TYR A 76 -8.83 -17.26 19.14
N GLU A 77 -8.56 -17.36 17.85
CA GLU A 77 -7.25 -17.05 17.28
C GLU A 77 -6.97 -15.55 17.36
N LYS A 78 -5.68 -15.20 17.51
CA LYS A 78 -5.24 -13.81 17.72
C LYS A 78 -4.12 -13.44 16.74
N PRO A 79 -4.42 -13.33 15.44
CA PRO A 79 -3.44 -12.86 14.48
C PRO A 79 -3.01 -11.43 14.79
N ASP A 80 -1.70 -11.17 14.71
CA ASP A 80 -1.13 -9.84 14.86
C ASP A 80 -1.41 -8.96 13.63
N PHE A 81 -1.25 -7.65 13.78
CA PHE A 81 -1.50 -6.69 12.69
C PHE A 81 -0.61 -6.92 11.47
N ILE A 82 0.60 -7.45 11.65
CA ILE A 82 1.53 -7.76 10.55
C ILE A 82 0.99 -8.94 9.75
N THR A 83 0.50 -9.97 10.42
CA THR A 83 -0.11 -11.15 9.78
C THR A 83 -1.37 -10.77 9.02
N ILE A 84 -2.24 -9.93 9.60
CA ILE A 84 -3.45 -9.40 8.94
C ILE A 84 -3.07 -8.62 7.68
N ASN A 85 -2.06 -7.74 7.77
CA ASN A 85 -1.61 -6.95 6.63
C ASN A 85 -0.98 -7.82 5.52
N ARG A 86 -0.16 -8.81 5.90
CA ARG A 86 0.41 -9.76 4.93
C ARG A 86 -0.68 -10.57 4.22
N PHE A 87 -1.69 -11.03 4.94
CA PHE A 87 -2.83 -11.71 4.36
C PHE A 87 -3.56 -10.82 3.37
N ARG A 88 -3.88 -9.58 3.74
CA ARG A 88 -4.54 -8.60 2.87
C ARG A 88 -3.76 -8.35 1.58
N ASN A 89 -2.44 -8.22 1.69
CA ASN A 89 -1.59 -8.01 0.52
C ASN A 89 -1.53 -9.25 -0.40
N ARG A 90 -1.56 -10.45 0.15
CA ARG A 90 -1.63 -11.69 -0.64
C ARG A 90 -2.95 -11.86 -1.39
N LEU A 91 -4.05 -11.35 -0.81
CA LEU A 91 -5.36 -11.41 -1.46
C LEU A 91 -5.53 -10.41 -2.60
N LYS A 92 -4.60 -9.49 -2.80
CA LYS A 92 -4.76 -8.37 -3.75
C LYS A 92 -5.15 -8.83 -5.16
N ASP A 93 -4.52 -9.89 -5.63
CA ASP A 93 -4.76 -10.41 -6.99
C ASP A 93 -6.06 -11.24 -7.07
N GLU A 94 -6.53 -11.80 -5.95
CA GLU A 94 -7.74 -12.61 -5.85
C GLU A 94 -8.98 -11.81 -5.45
N ILE A 95 -8.84 -10.53 -5.12
CA ILE A 95 -9.93 -9.72 -4.57
C ILE A 95 -11.13 -9.62 -5.52
N ASN A 96 -10.88 -9.51 -6.81
CA ASN A 96 -11.95 -9.41 -7.82
C ASN A 96 -12.74 -10.72 -7.92
N ASN A 97 -12.05 -11.86 -7.86
CA ASN A 97 -12.69 -13.17 -7.86
C ASN A 97 -13.56 -13.36 -6.61
N ILE A 98 -13.02 -13.04 -5.43
CA ILE A 98 -13.75 -13.11 -4.16
C ILE A 98 -14.97 -12.17 -4.19
N PHE A 99 -14.82 -10.96 -4.71
CA PHE A 99 -15.91 -9.98 -4.82
C PHE A 99 -17.02 -10.48 -5.75
N THR A 100 -16.66 -11.00 -6.92
CA THR A 100 -17.63 -11.57 -7.87
C THR A 100 -18.42 -12.72 -7.24
N GLN A 101 -17.76 -13.65 -6.57
CA GLN A 101 -18.42 -14.73 -5.85
C GLN A 101 -19.36 -14.21 -4.75
N LEU A 102 -18.92 -13.19 -3.99
CA LEU A 102 -19.73 -12.56 -2.94
C LEU A 102 -21.03 -11.99 -3.52
N VAL A 103 -20.94 -11.24 -4.63
CA VAL A 103 -22.10 -10.66 -5.31
C VAL A 103 -23.05 -11.76 -5.81
N LEU A 104 -22.52 -12.83 -6.40
CA LEU A 104 -23.32 -13.97 -6.87
C LEU A 104 -24.05 -14.65 -5.71
N VAL A 105 -23.38 -14.88 -4.57
CA VAL A 105 -24.02 -15.44 -3.37
C VAL A 105 -25.13 -14.54 -2.84
N LEU A 106 -24.92 -13.22 -2.85
CA LEU A 106 -25.93 -12.25 -2.42
C LEU A 106 -27.12 -12.21 -3.39
N ALA A 107 -26.86 -12.27 -4.70
CA ALA A 107 -27.90 -12.33 -5.73
C ALA A 107 -28.73 -13.61 -5.63
N THR A 108 -28.08 -14.76 -5.46
CA THR A 108 -28.77 -16.06 -5.27
C THR A 108 -29.67 -16.08 -4.02
N LYS A 109 -29.28 -15.34 -2.99
CA LYS A 109 -30.09 -15.18 -1.77
C LYS A 109 -31.16 -14.07 -1.87
N GLY A 110 -31.25 -13.40 -3.01
CA GLY A 110 -32.23 -12.33 -3.25
C GLY A 110 -31.93 -11.01 -2.52
N TYR A 111 -30.71 -10.80 -2.03
CA TYR A 111 -30.31 -9.53 -1.38
C TYR A 111 -29.90 -8.47 -2.40
N VAL A 112 -29.48 -8.86 -3.59
CA VAL A 112 -29.06 -7.97 -4.68
C VAL A 112 -29.74 -8.41 -5.97
N SER A 113 -30.37 -7.47 -6.71
CA SER A 113 -30.79 -7.68 -8.09
C SER A 113 -29.66 -7.28 -9.02
N LEU A 114 -29.39 -8.08 -10.05
CA LEU A 114 -28.39 -7.79 -11.08
C LEU A 114 -29.04 -7.16 -12.34
N ASP A 115 -30.35 -6.85 -12.30
CA ASP A 115 -31.09 -6.33 -13.46
C ASP A 115 -30.73 -4.88 -13.76
N VAL A 116 -30.27 -4.13 -12.77
CA VAL A 116 -29.92 -2.70 -12.89
C VAL A 116 -28.58 -2.43 -12.19
N GLU A 117 -27.62 -1.91 -12.94
CA GLU A 117 -26.34 -1.46 -12.43
C GLU A 117 -26.32 0.07 -12.37
N TYR A 118 -26.09 0.63 -11.19
CA TYR A 118 -25.85 2.06 -11.00
C TYR A 118 -24.35 2.31 -10.96
N VAL A 119 -23.81 2.89 -12.02
CA VAL A 119 -22.42 3.37 -12.03
C VAL A 119 -22.40 4.78 -11.46
N ASP A 120 -21.98 4.92 -10.20
CA ASP A 120 -21.73 6.23 -9.60
C ASP A 120 -20.39 6.75 -10.13
N GLY A 121 -20.45 7.84 -10.90
CA GLY A 121 -19.29 8.62 -11.29
C GLY A 121 -18.71 9.39 -10.11
N THR A 122 -18.19 8.71 -9.10
CA THR A 122 -17.54 9.36 -7.96
C THR A 122 -16.36 10.16 -8.45
N LYS A 123 -16.50 11.47 -8.49
CA LYS A 123 -15.42 12.40 -8.76
C LYS A 123 -14.45 12.32 -7.59
N ILE A 124 -13.36 11.56 -7.75
CA ILE A 124 -12.28 11.56 -6.78
C ILE A 124 -11.57 12.92 -6.91
N GLU A 125 -12.05 13.90 -6.17
CA GLU A 125 -11.31 15.14 -6.03
C GLU A 125 -10.09 14.84 -5.16
N SER A 126 -8.91 14.84 -5.80
CA SER A 126 -7.66 14.92 -5.07
C SER A 126 -7.74 16.12 -4.12
N LYS A 127 -7.39 15.94 -2.84
CA LYS A 127 -7.23 17.04 -1.87
C LYS A 127 -6.08 17.99 -2.23
N SER A 128 -5.58 17.95 -3.45
CA SER A 128 -4.64 18.95 -3.95
C SER A 128 -5.37 20.29 -3.90
N ASN A 129 -4.77 21.22 -3.16
CA ASN A 129 -5.30 22.58 -2.98
C ASN A 129 -5.70 23.15 -4.35
N LYS A 130 -6.88 23.74 -4.44
CA LYS A 130 -7.45 24.38 -5.65
C LYS A 130 -6.45 25.33 -6.36
N TYR A 131 -5.43 25.77 -5.67
CA TYR A 131 -4.38 26.67 -6.14
C TYR A 131 -3.10 25.97 -6.61
N THR A 132 -3.00 24.65 -6.58
CA THR A 132 -1.85 23.88 -7.08
C THR A 132 -2.01 23.44 -8.53
N PHE A 133 -2.84 24.11 -9.32
CA PHE A 133 -2.85 23.93 -10.76
C PHE A 133 -1.53 24.42 -11.36
N VAL A 134 -0.71 23.49 -11.80
CA VAL A 134 0.49 23.80 -12.56
C VAL A 134 0.07 24.13 -13.99
N TRP A 135 -0.05 25.42 -14.28
CA TRP A 135 -0.41 25.87 -15.61
C TRP A 135 0.73 25.58 -16.59
N ARG A 136 0.43 24.92 -17.71
CA ARG A 136 1.39 24.59 -18.76
C ARG A 136 2.28 25.81 -19.16
N LYS A 137 1.68 26.99 -19.37
CA LYS A 137 2.42 28.22 -19.66
C LYS A 137 3.40 28.63 -18.57
N THR A 138 3.07 28.40 -17.31
CA THR A 138 3.96 28.70 -16.17
C THR A 138 5.11 27.68 -16.10
N VAL A 139 4.84 26.41 -16.38
CA VAL A 139 5.88 25.38 -16.46
C VAL A 139 6.84 25.64 -17.60
N GLU A 140 6.32 25.96 -18.78
CA GLU A 140 7.15 26.27 -19.97
C GLU A 140 8.05 27.51 -19.75
N ARG A 141 7.50 28.55 -19.12
CA ARG A 141 8.25 29.75 -18.74
C ARG A 141 9.34 29.46 -17.71
N ASN A 142 9.00 28.69 -16.67
CA ASN A 142 9.95 28.32 -15.63
C ASN A 142 11.02 27.39 -16.17
N ARG A 143 10.67 26.47 -17.08
CA ARG A 143 11.63 25.62 -17.80
C ARG A 143 12.63 26.40 -18.59
N ALA A 144 12.18 27.41 -19.38
CA ALA A 144 13.07 28.28 -20.12
C ALA A 144 14.05 29.00 -19.17
N ARG A 145 13.54 29.64 -18.11
CA ARG A 145 14.37 30.31 -17.10
C ARG A 145 15.37 29.37 -16.40
N LEU A 146 14.97 28.12 -16.15
CA LEU A 146 15.85 27.11 -15.54
C LEU A 146 16.97 26.73 -16.51
N ILE A 147 16.67 26.55 -17.79
CA ILE A 147 17.65 26.24 -18.83
C ILE A 147 18.67 27.38 -18.96
N ASP A 148 18.21 28.62 -18.93
CA ASP A 148 19.10 29.79 -19.01
C ASP A 148 20.02 29.88 -17.78
N LYS A 149 19.49 29.60 -16.57
CA LYS A 149 20.30 29.55 -15.34
C LYS A 149 21.33 28.43 -15.37
N VAL A 150 20.93 27.23 -15.86
CA VAL A 150 21.86 26.09 -15.99
C VAL A 150 22.96 26.41 -16.97
N LYS A 151 22.66 27.03 -18.13
CA LYS A 151 23.67 27.47 -19.10
C LYS A 151 24.64 28.48 -18.50
N ALA A 152 24.12 29.46 -17.75
CA ALA A 152 24.96 30.46 -17.09
C ALA A 152 25.89 29.83 -16.04
N LEU A 153 25.38 28.84 -15.26
CA LEU A 153 26.20 28.10 -14.30
C LEU A 153 27.27 27.25 -14.99
N LEU A 154 26.94 26.59 -16.09
CA LEU A 154 27.92 25.81 -16.87
C LEU A 154 29.03 26.71 -17.43
N ALA A 155 28.68 27.86 -17.95
CA ALA A 155 29.67 28.84 -18.43
C ALA A 155 30.62 29.30 -17.28
N GLN A 156 30.07 29.53 -16.06
CA GLN A 156 30.89 29.87 -14.90
C GLN A 156 31.83 28.72 -14.50
N VAL A 157 31.35 27.47 -14.57
CA VAL A 157 32.16 26.28 -14.29
C VAL A 157 33.28 26.14 -15.32
N ASP A 158 32.97 26.33 -16.61
CA ASP A 158 33.96 26.28 -17.68
C ASP A 158 35.01 27.38 -17.52
N ASP A 159 34.61 28.60 -17.13
CA ASP A 159 35.54 29.69 -16.83
C ASP A 159 36.43 29.36 -15.61
N CYS A 160 35.88 28.77 -14.56
CA CYS A 160 36.66 28.32 -13.40
C CYS A 160 37.67 27.23 -13.79
N ILE A 161 37.25 26.25 -14.57
CA ILE A 161 38.13 25.18 -15.06
C ILE A 161 39.27 25.77 -15.93
N ALA A 162 38.95 26.72 -16.80
CA ALA A 162 39.96 27.40 -17.62
C ALA A 162 40.97 28.19 -16.74
N GLN A 163 40.50 28.85 -15.68
CA GLN A 163 41.38 29.54 -14.72
C GLN A 163 42.24 28.58 -13.91
N ASP A 164 41.72 27.43 -13.51
CA ASP A 164 42.48 26.42 -12.78
C ASP A 164 43.54 25.76 -13.70
N ASN A 165 43.19 25.49 -14.95
CA ASN A 165 44.14 24.97 -15.92
C ASN A 165 45.30 25.94 -16.26
N THR A 166 45.06 27.25 -16.19
CA THR A 166 46.12 28.24 -16.35
C THR A 166 47.04 28.37 -15.12
N LYS A 167 46.57 27.94 -13.94
CA LYS A 167 47.39 27.92 -12.73
C LYS A 167 48.20 26.62 -12.56
N THR A 168 47.93 25.58 -13.33
CA THR A 168 48.60 24.28 -13.21
C THR A 168 49.93 24.19 -13.97
N ASP A 169 50.38 25.26 -14.64
CA ASP A 169 51.68 25.29 -15.31
C ASP A 169 52.84 25.68 -14.37
N GLU A 170 52.58 25.97 -13.10
CA GLU A 170 53.63 25.97 -12.07
C GLU A 170 53.73 24.53 -11.50
N THR A 171 54.56 23.72 -12.11
CA THR A 171 55.05 22.46 -11.59
C THR A 171 55.73 22.69 -10.24
N VAL A 172 54.97 22.45 -9.17
CA VAL A 172 55.56 22.37 -7.84
C VAL A 172 56.32 21.03 -7.77
N GLU A 173 57.62 21.08 -8.12
CA GLU A 173 58.54 19.98 -7.86
C GLU A 173 58.69 19.85 -6.36
N PHE A 174 58.00 18.86 -5.78
CA PHE A 174 58.23 18.46 -4.37
C PHE A 174 59.59 17.80 -4.26
N THR A 175 60.50 18.41 -3.50
CA THR A 175 61.77 17.81 -3.19
C THR A 175 61.59 16.56 -2.32
N PRO A 176 62.43 15.50 -2.46
CA PRO A 176 62.29 14.25 -1.71
C PRO A 176 62.24 14.39 -0.18
N SER A 177 62.76 15.49 0.35
CA SER A 177 62.72 15.80 1.79
C SER A 177 61.32 16.24 2.27
N GLN A 178 60.50 16.85 1.42
CA GLN A 178 59.11 17.26 1.75
C GLN A 178 58.14 16.12 1.71
N LEU A 179 58.41 15.08 0.90
CA LEU A 179 57.61 13.82 0.90
C LEU A 179 57.84 12.96 2.11
N ALA A 180 58.98 13.07 2.79
CA ALA A 180 59.28 12.33 4.01
C ALA A 180 58.52 12.87 5.24
N GLU A 181 58.20 14.18 5.30
CA GLU A 181 57.44 14.80 6.38
C GLU A 181 55.95 14.51 6.35
N ILE A 182 55.38 14.11 5.21
CA ILE A 182 53.96 13.79 5.03
C ILE A 182 53.66 12.33 5.39
N SER A 183 54.69 11.48 5.48
CA SER A 183 54.56 10.03 5.77
C SER A 183 54.93 9.65 7.23
N ALA A 184 55.14 10.60 8.12
CA ALA A 184 55.34 10.42 9.56
C ALA A 184 54.08 10.88 10.32
#